data_0e65b4eafeb522fb9af30555f6586e40
#
_entry.id   0e65b4eafeb522fb9af30555f6586e40
#
_cell.length_a   1.000
_cell.length_b   1.000
_cell.length_c   1.000
_cell.angle_alpha   90.00
_cell.angle_beta   90.00
_cell.angle_gamma   90.00
#
_symmetry.space_group_name_H-M   'P 1'
#
loop_
_entity.id
_entity.type
_entity.pdbx_description
1 polymer ?
#
loop_
_entity_poly.entity_id
_entity_poly.type
_entity_poly.pdbx_seq_one_letter_code
_entity_poly.pdbx_strand_id
1 'polypeptide(L)'
;AVNAGINATTALARIENGGVLDDPASEVAAAAARETARAAREAGVDLSDAAAVAAVQEVAEATADNTSSMYQDVLAERRTEVDAINGAVAERIDAPVNRTLAGLLRAWERARDLR
;
A
#
# COMPACT_ATOMS: atom_id res chain seq x y z
N ALA A 1 3.81 -0.19 7.49
CA ALA A 1 3.88 -1.35 6.58
C ALA A 1 2.50 -1.80 6.12
N VAL A 2 1.57 -1.85 7.05
CA VAL A 2 0.22 -2.35 6.77
C VAL A 2 -0.48 -1.49 5.70
N ASN A 3 -0.52 -0.18 5.90
CA ASN A 3 -1.19 0.71 4.94
C ASN A 3 -0.52 0.70 3.56
N ALA A 4 0.80 0.66 3.52
CA ALA A 4 1.53 0.60 2.25
C ALA A 4 1.27 -0.72 1.51
N GLY A 5 1.13 -1.83 2.25
CA GLY A 5 0.88 -3.13 1.65
C GLY A 5 -0.56 -3.32 1.17
N ILE A 6 -1.55 -2.79 1.89
CA ILE A 6 -2.96 -3.04 1.62
C ILE A 6 -3.60 -1.96 0.76
N ASN A 7 -3.40 -0.68 1.11
CA ASN A 7 -4.25 0.39 0.61
C ASN A 7 -4.11 0.62 -0.90
N ALA A 8 -2.91 0.80 -1.39
CA ALA A 8 -2.70 1.08 -2.82
C ALA A 8 -3.05 -0.14 -3.67
N THR A 9 -2.68 -1.33 -3.22
CA THR A 9 -2.95 -2.57 -3.94
C THR A 9 -4.45 -2.79 -4.09
N THR A 10 -5.22 -2.66 -3.00
CA THR A 10 -6.67 -2.86 -3.05
C THR A 10 -7.36 -1.78 -3.86
N ALA A 11 -6.92 -0.53 -3.74
CA ALA A 11 -7.50 0.58 -4.49
C ALA A 11 -7.31 0.42 -6.00
N LEU A 12 -6.10 0.02 -6.43
CA LEU A 12 -5.79 -0.15 -7.85
C LEU A 12 -6.41 -1.40 -8.44
N ALA A 13 -6.41 -2.50 -7.71
CA ALA A 13 -7.00 -3.76 -8.15
C ALA A 13 -8.52 -3.82 -7.97
N ARG A 14 -9.09 -2.91 -7.18
CA ARG A 14 -10.51 -2.86 -6.83
C ARG A 14 -10.97 -4.14 -6.16
N ILE A 15 -10.24 -4.52 -5.11
CA ILE A 15 -10.52 -5.70 -4.29
C ILE A 15 -10.65 -5.31 -2.82
N GLU A 16 -11.36 -6.13 -2.06
CA GLU A 16 -11.44 -5.98 -0.61
C GLU A 16 -10.11 -6.39 0.03
N ASN A 17 -9.90 -6.06 1.30
CA ASN A 17 -8.64 -6.30 2.00
C ASN A 17 -8.20 -7.76 1.95
N GLY A 18 -9.13 -8.70 2.07
CA GLY A 18 -8.83 -10.13 1.98
C GLY A 18 -8.23 -10.57 0.65
N GLY A 19 -8.44 -9.80 -0.41
CA GLY A 19 -7.88 -10.09 -1.72
C GLY A 19 -6.35 -10.07 -1.76
N VAL A 20 -5.69 -9.38 -0.82
CA VAL A 20 -4.22 -9.37 -0.75
C VAL A 20 -3.64 -10.63 -0.13
N LEU A 21 -4.49 -11.55 0.35
CA LEU A 21 -4.04 -12.85 0.86
C LEU A 21 -3.76 -13.84 -0.27
N ASP A 22 -4.27 -13.60 -1.47
CA ASP A 22 -4.16 -14.48 -2.61
C ASP A 22 -3.27 -13.89 -3.71
N ASP A 23 -2.55 -14.77 -4.42
CA ASP A 23 -1.72 -14.35 -5.55
C ASP A 23 -2.63 -13.91 -6.72
N PRO A 24 -2.18 -12.95 -7.53
CA PRO A 24 -0.89 -12.26 -7.46
C PRO A 24 -0.86 -11.03 -6.54
N ALA A 25 -1.99 -10.61 -5.99
CA ALA A 25 -2.05 -9.41 -5.14
C ALA A 25 -1.18 -9.56 -3.88
N SER A 26 -1.09 -10.79 -3.33
CA SER A 26 -0.26 -11.06 -2.15
C SER A 26 1.23 -10.76 -2.41
N GLU A 27 1.71 -11.03 -3.61
CA GLU A 27 3.10 -10.74 -3.99
C GLU A 27 3.37 -9.23 -3.99
N VAL A 28 2.43 -8.44 -4.51
CA VAL A 28 2.56 -6.98 -4.55
C VAL A 28 2.50 -6.40 -3.15
N ALA A 29 1.53 -6.83 -2.35
CA ALA A 29 1.37 -6.36 -0.98
C ALA A 29 2.60 -6.70 -0.13
N ALA A 30 3.13 -7.92 -0.25
CA ALA A 30 4.32 -8.35 0.48
C ALA A 30 5.56 -7.55 0.05
N ALA A 31 5.73 -7.31 -1.25
CA ALA A 31 6.86 -6.53 -1.75
C ALA A 31 6.82 -5.09 -1.24
N ALA A 32 5.64 -4.46 -1.24
CA ALA A 32 5.47 -3.12 -0.69
C ALA A 32 5.76 -3.09 0.80
N ALA A 33 5.33 -4.11 1.54
CA ALA A 33 5.59 -4.22 2.98
C ALA A 33 7.09 -4.37 3.28
N ARG A 34 7.81 -5.19 2.51
CA ARG A 34 9.25 -5.38 2.68
C ARG A 34 10.03 -4.07 2.45
N GLU A 35 9.66 -3.32 1.41
CA GLU A 35 10.27 -2.01 1.16
C GLU A 35 10.00 -1.04 2.31
N THR A 36 8.77 -1.06 2.84
CA THR A 36 8.40 -0.22 3.98
C THR A 36 9.21 -0.58 5.21
N ALA A 37 9.43 -1.86 5.47
CA ALA A 37 10.28 -2.32 6.57
C ALA A 37 11.72 -1.81 6.41
N ARG A 38 12.25 -1.85 5.20
CA ARG A 38 13.59 -1.33 4.91
C ARG A 38 13.68 0.17 5.18
N ALA A 39 12.67 0.93 4.76
CA ALA A 39 12.59 2.37 5.06
C ALA A 39 12.51 2.63 6.56
N ALA A 40 11.77 1.82 7.30
CA ALA A 40 11.66 1.92 8.75
C ALA A 40 13.02 1.69 9.42
N ARG A 41 13.77 0.67 8.99
CA ARG A 41 15.10 0.39 9.52
C ARG A 41 16.08 1.55 9.24
N GLU A 42 15.99 2.17 8.08
CA GLU A 42 16.76 3.38 7.75
C GLU A 42 16.46 4.53 8.72
N ALA A 43 15.24 4.59 9.23
CA ALA A 43 14.81 5.60 10.21
C ALA A 43 15.09 5.20 11.66
N GLY A 44 15.76 4.06 11.88
CA GLY A 44 16.11 3.58 13.22
C GLY A 44 15.04 2.72 13.88
N VAL A 45 14.01 2.31 13.16
CA VAL A 45 12.96 1.43 13.68
C VAL A 45 13.33 -0.02 13.41
N ASP A 46 13.26 -0.86 14.44
CA ASP A 46 13.57 -2.29 14.33
C ASP A 46 12.35 -3.04 13.80
N LEU A 47 12.24 -3.11 12.48
CA LEU A 47 11.15 -3.81 11.81
C LEU A 47 11.75 -4.72 10.72
N SER A 48 11.61 -6.05 10.88
CA SER A 48 12.09 -7.00 9.89
C SER A 48 11.11 -7.11 8.73
N ASP A 49 11.61 -7.57 7.59
CA ASP A 49 10.78 -7.85 6.41
C ASP A 49 9.67 -8.86 6.76
N ALA A 50 10.04 -9.94 7.45
CA ALA A 50 9.08 -10.97 7.83
C ALA A 50 7.97 -10.43 8.74
N ALA A 51 8.32 -9.58 9.71
CA ALA A 51 7.34 -8.98 10.61
C ALA A 51 6.39 -8.04 9.85
N ALA A 52 6.91 -7.27 8.89
CA ALA A 52 6.10 -6.37 8.08
C ALA A 52 5.10 -7.16 7.21
N VAL A 53 5.55 -8.22 6.56
CA VAL A 53 4.68 -9.07 5.73
C VAL A 53 3.63 -9.76 6.60
N ALA A 54 4.02 -10.30 7.76
CA ALA A 54 3.08 -10.93 8.70
C ALA A 54 2.02 -9.96 9.18
N ALA A 55 2.38 -8.71 9.47
CA ALA A 55 1.43 -7.68 9.90
C ALA A 55 0.38 -7.38 8.81
N VAL A 56 0.81 -7.32 7.55
CA VAL A 56 -0.11 -7.13 6.41
C VAL A 56 -1.10 -8.30 6.33
N GLN A 57 -0.60 -9.52 6.42
CA GLN A 57 -1.45 -10.73 6.36
C GLN A 57 -2.45 -10.76 7.51
N GLU A 58 -2.00 -10.46 8.72
CA GLU A 58 -2.85 -10.47 9.91
C GLU A 58 -4.00 -9.45 9.79
N VAL A 59 -3.69 -8.23 9.37
CA VAL A 59 -4.72 -7.20 9.19
C VAL A 59 -5.65 -7.55 8.04
N ALA A 60 -5.14 -8.07 6.93
CA ALA A 60 -5.95 -8.48 5.80
C ALA A 60 -6.92 -9.59 6.17
N GLU A 61 -6.50 -10.55 7.01
CA GLU A 61 -7.37 -11.60 7.52
C GLU A 61 -8.46 -11.05 8.43
N ALA A 62 -8.07 -10.17 9.36
CA ALA A 62 -9.00 -9.58 10.34
C ALA A 62 -10.02 -8.65 9.68
N THR A 63 -9.70 -8.06 8.53
CA THR A 63 -10.54 -7.09 7.83
C THR A 63 -10.88 -7.54 6.41
N ALA A 64 -10.94 -8.85 6.17
CA ALA A 64 -11.03 -9.43 4.83
C ALA A 64 -12.20 -8.87 4.00
N ASP A 65 -13.33 -8.63 4.62
CA ASP A 65 -14.53 -8.14 3.94
C ASP A 65 -14.61 -6.61 3.88
N ASN A 66 -13.60 -5.91 4.40
CA ASN A 66 -13.59 -4.45 4.42
C ASN A 66 -12.97 -3.90 3.15
N THR A 67 -13.45 -2.73 2.75
CA THR A 67 -12.87 -1.90 1.70
C THR A 67 -11.87 -0.95 2.36
N SER A 68 -10.63 -0.91 1.87
CA SER A 68 -9.61 -0.03 2.45
C SER A 68 -10.00 1.44 2.30
N SER A 69 -9.45 2.31 3.16
CA SER A 69 -9.73 3.74 3.10
C SER A 69 -9.35 4.34 1.75
N MET A 70 -8.23 3.91 1.17
CA MET A 70 -7.79 4.40 -0.14
C MET A 70 -8.71 3.92 -1.26
N TYR A 71 -9.20 2.69 -1.20
CA TYR A 71 -10.18 2.18 -2.16
C TYR A 71 -11.50 2.97 -2.03
N GLN A 72 -11.92 3.31 -0.81
CA GLN A 72 -13.09 4.17 -0.61
C GLN A 72 -12.90 5.53 -1.26
N ASP A 73 -11.70 6.12 -1.15
CA ASP A 73 -11.39 7.40 -1.80
C ASP A 73 -11.46 7.28 -3.32
N VAL A 74 -10.97 6.18 -3.88
CA VAL A 74 -11.05 5.93 -5.33
C VAL A 74 -12.51 5.79 -5.78
N LEU A 75 -13.32 5.05 -5.03
CA LEU A 75 -14.75 4.89 -5.34
C LEU A 75 -15.51 6.23 -5.29
N ALA A 76 -15.14 7.10 -4.36
CA ALA A 76 -15.76 8.41 -4.19
C ALA A 76 -15.11 9.51 -5.04
N GLU A 77 -14.10 9.17 -5.83
CA GLU A 77 -13.30 10.09 -6.64
C GLU A 77 -12.74 11.23 -5.79
N ARG A 78 -12.14 10.88 -4.65
CA ARG A 78 -11.43 11.81 -3.78
C ARG A 78 -9.93 11.61 -3.89
N ARG A 79 -9.17 12.67 -3.62
CA ARG A 79 -7.71 12.57 -3.51
C ARG A 79 -7.33 11.61 -2.37
N THR A 80 -6.37 10.74 -2.62
CA THR A 80 -5.91 9.73 -1.66
C THR A 80 -4.75 10.25 -0.81
N GLU A 81 -4.41 9.49 0.23
CA GLU A 81 -3.24 9.76 1.07
C GLU A 81 -1.98 9.04 0.57
N VAL A 82 -1.92 8.72 -0.71
CA VAL A 82 -0.80 7.95 -1.28
C VAL A 82 0.55 8.63 -1.06
N ASP A 83 0.58 9.96 -1.06
CA ASP A 83 1.83 10.70 -0.85
C ASP A 83 2.41 10.44 0.55
N ALA A 84 1.56 10.33 1.56
CA ALA A 84 1.97 10.10 2.94
C ALA A 84 2.24 8.61 3.24
N ILE A 85 1.79 7.72 2.39
CA ILE A 85 1.92 6.26 2.58
C ILE A 85 3.00 5.69 1.66
N ASN A 86 2.63 5.31 0.44
CA ASN A 86 3.59 4.71 -0.50
C ASN A 86 4.62 5.72 -0.99
N GLY A 87 4.19 6.97 -1.21
CA GLY A 87 5.08 8.05 -1.63
C GLY A 87 6.15 8.36 -0.60
N ALA A 88 5.81 8.32 0.68
CA ALA A 88 6.78 8.56 1.76
C ALA A 88 7.87 7.49 1.80
N VAL A 89 7.53 6.23 1.55
CA VAL A 89 8.49 5.14 1.46
C VAL A 89 9.44 5.36 0.29
N ALA A 90 8.88 5.71 -0.87
CA ALA A 90 9.66 5.93 -2.10
C ALA A 90 10.59 7.13 -2.01
N GLU A 91 10.27 8.12 -1.17
CA GLU A 91 11.17 9.27 -0.94
C GLU A 91 12.34 8.92 -0.03
N ARG A 92 12.14 7.99 0.90
CA ARG A 92 13.17 7.67 1.91
C ARG A 92 14.22 6.69 1.39
N ILE A 93 13.81 5.72 0.58
CA ILE A 93 14.68 4.69 0.03
C ILE A 93 14.36 4.43 -1.43
N ASP A 94 15.21 3.68 -2.11
CA ASP A 94 14.87 3.15 -3.44
C ASP A 94 13.85 2.03 -3.26
N ALA A 95 12.58 2.34 -3.53
CA ALA A 95 11.44 1.46 -3.30
C ALA A 95 10.60 1.35 -4.58
N PRO A 96 11.02 0.51 -5.54
CA PRO A 96 10.39 0.47 -6.85
C PRO A 96 8.90 0.09 -6.81
N VAL A 97 8.48 -0.81 -5.93
CA VAL A 97 7.07 -1.21 -5.83
C VAL A 97 6.23 -0.06 -5.28
N ASN A 98 6.64 0.54 -4.17
CA ASN A 98 5.92 1.69 -3.59
C ASN A 98 5.90 2.87 -4.55
N ARG A 99 7.00 3.12 -5.27
CA ARG A 99 7.08 4.20 -6.27
C ARG A 99 6.10 3.94 -7.41
N THR A 100 6.01 2.71 -7.89
CA THR A 100 5.08 2.34 -8.96
C THR A 100 3.63 2.50 -8.52
N LEU A 101 3.28 2.00 -7.33
CA LEU A 101 1.93 2.13 -6.78
C LEU A 101 1.55 3.60 -6.59
N ALA A 102 2.45 4.38 -6.05
CA ALA A 102 2.22 5.82 -5.87
C ALA A 102 2.05 6.53 -7.22
N GLY A 103 2.86 6.18 -8.20
CA GLY A 103 2.77 6.75 -9.55
C GLY A 103 1.44 6.48 -10.23
N LEU A 104 0.93 5.25 -10.09
CA LEU A 104 -0.37 4.87 -10.67
C LEU A 104 -1.53 5.63 -9.99
N LEU A 105 -1.50 5.75 -8.68
CA LEU A 105 -2.54 6.50 -7.95
C LEU A 105 -2.48 7.99 -8.24
N ARG A 106 -1.28 8.56 -8.33
CA ARG A 106 -1.11 9.98 -8.71
C ARG A 106 -1.61 10.23 -10.13
N ALA A 107 -1.37 9.31 -11.05
CA ALA A 107 -1.89 9.40 -12.42
C ALA A 107 -3.43 9.35 -12.44
N TRP A 108 -4.01 8.46 -11.63
CA TRP A 108 -5.46 8.36 -11.48
C TRP A 108 -6.05 9.67 -10.93
N GLU A 109 -5.40 10.24 -9.90
CA GLU A 109 -5.82 11.52 -9.30
C GLU A 109 -5.71 12.67 -10.29
N ARG A 110 -4.61 12.73 -11.03
CA ARG A 110 -4.39 13.82 -12.01
C ARG A 110 -5.42 13.77 -13.14
N ALA A 111 -5.77 12.59 -13.62
CA ALA A 111 -6.77 12.42 -14.66
C ALA A 111 -8.16 12.91 -14.25
N ARG A 112 -8.41 13.04 -12.94
CA ARG A 112 -9.67 13.51 -12.37
C ARG A 112 -9.57 14.89 -11.73
N ASP A 113 -8.49 15.59 -11.99
CA ASP A 113 -8.25 16.94 -11.45
C ASP A 113 -8.26 16.97 -9.91
N LEU A 114 -7.87 15.88 -9.28
CA LEU A 114 -7.75 15.81 -7.81
C LEU A 114 -6.37 16.23 -7.34
N ARG A 115 -5.45 16.42 -8.27
CA ARG A 115 -4.05 16.75 -7.97
C ARG A 115 -3.54 17.82 -8.90
#